data_fe9fe177b3dfc16d88e2154a2a7ac441
#
_entry.id   fe9fe177b3dfc16d88e2154a2a7ac441
#
_cell.length_a   1.000
_cell.length_b   1.000
_cell.length_c   1.000
_cell.angle_alpha   90.00
_cell.angle_beta   90.00
_cell.angle_gamma   90.00
#
_symmetry.space_group_name_H-M   'P 1'
#
loop_
_entity.id
_entity.type
_entity.pdbx_description
1 polymer ?
#
loop_
_entity_poly.entity_id
_entity_poly.type
_entity_poly.pdbx_seq_one_letter_code
_entity_poly.pdbx_strand_id
1 'polypeptide(L)'
;MKNVFCFNVLIIGLLVAIALTMSACMTAKKKAEMAQNKPLVDTYWVLKSVKGEDIPKCIITPNIVFHADGKFTGNLGCNIFYGNYYSGKKKIRMEFEGATKKLCENMKVEKLFLQQLHSEFRQYEIDKDVLILKDKDGEVMRFFAGVKPE
;
A
#
# COMPACT_ATOMS: atom_id res chain seq x y z
N MET A 1 -57.10 25.88 8.64
CA MET A 1 -56.24 24.95 9.39
C MET A 1 -55.77 23.72 8.57
N LYS A 2 -56.45 23.32 7.49
CA LYS A 2 -56.02 22.14 6.66
C LYS A 2 -54.76 22.39 5.77
N ASN A 3 -54.53 23.62 5.32
CA ASN A 3 -53.42 23.93 4.39
C ASN A 3 -52.02 23.94 5.06
N VAL A 4 -51.92 24.28 6.34
CA VAL A 4 -50.66 24.32 7.09
C VAL A 4 -50.12 22.91 7.38
N PHE A 5 -51.06 21.98 7.63
CA PHE A 5 -50.68 20.58 7.88
C PHE A 5 -50.11 19.89 6.62
N CYS A 6 -50.74 20.15 5.47
CA CYS A 6 -50.27 19.59 4.18
C CYS A 6 -48.91 20.15 3.78
N PHE A 7 -48.64 21.43 4.04
CA PHE A 7 -47.36 22.07 3.73
C PHE A 7 -46.20 21.55 4.60
N ASN A 8 -46.47 21.32 5.91
CA ASN A 8 -45.46 20.74 6.81
C ASN A 8 -45.12 19.30 6.45
N VAL A 9 -46.08 18.48 6.03
CA VAL A 9 -45.81 17.10 5.60
C VAL A 9 -44.94 17.06 4.33
N LEU A 10 -45.18 17.98 3.39
CA LEU A 10 -44.37 18.11 2.17
C LEU A 10 -42.93 18.52 2.46
N ILE A 11 -42.71 19.46 3.38
CA ILE A 11 -41.36 19.90 3.77
C ILE A 11 -40.58 18.77 4.46
N ILE A 12 -41.22 18.04 5.38
CA ILE A 12 -40.59 16.91 6.08
C ILE A 12 -40.26 15.81 5.09
N GLY A 13 -41.14 15.48 4.15
CA GLY A 13 -40.85 14.50 3.08
C GLY A 13 -39.66 14.90 2.22
N LEU A 14 -39.51 16.17 1.84
CA LEU A 14 -38.42 16.71 1.07
C LEU A 14 -37.08 16.64 1.83
N LEU A 15 -37.07 16.97 3.12
CA LEU A 15 -35.87 16.91 3.98
C LEU A 15 -35.39 15.47 4.17
N VAL A 16 -36.28 14.51 4.34
CA VAL A 16 -35.95 13.09 4.45
C VAL A 16 -35.38 12.55 3.14
N ALA A 17 -35.92 12.93 1.99
CA ALA A 17 -35.42 12.54 0.69
C ALA A 17 -34.00 13.08 0.45
N ILE A 18 -33.70 14.33 0.83
CA ILE A 18 -32.38 14.94 0.73
C ILE A 18 -31.36 14.21 1.64
N ALA A 19 -31.74 13.87 2.88
CA ALA A 19 -30.89 13.15 3.81
C ALA A 19 -30.51 11.74 3.28
N LEU A 20 -31.45 11.02 2.68
CA LEU A 20 -31.22 9.70 2.09
C LEU A 20 -30.29 9.76 0.87
N THR A 21 -30.41 10.79 0.03
CA THR A 21 -29.52 10.92 -1.13
C THR A 21 -28.08 11.28 -0.75
N MET A 22 -27.89 12.09 0.28
CA MET A 22 -26.54 12.42 0.77
C MET A 22 -25.84 11.21 1.40
N SER A 23 -26.57 10.38 2.14
CA SER A 23 -26.03 9.16 2.75
C SER A 23 -25.59 8.13 1.69
N ALA A 24 -26.37 7.97 0.62
CA ALA A 24 -26.02 7.08 -0.49
C ALA A 24 -24.78 7.55 -1.27
N CYS A 25 -24.60 8.87 -1.42
CA CYS A 25 -23.45 9.44 -2.12
C CYS A 25 -22.15 9.22 -1.33
N MET A 26 -22.17 9.33 -0.01
CA MET A 26 -21.00 9.10 0.85
C MET A 26 -20.56 7.64 0.86
N THR A 27 -21.49 6.69 0.87
CA THR A 27 -21.19 5.26 0.81
C THR A 27 -20.65 4.83 -0.55
N ALA A 28 -21.17 5.37 -1.64
CA ALA A 28 -20.67 5.12 -2.99
C ALA A 28 -19.25 5.65 -3.20
N LYS A 29 -18.94 6.86 -2.70
CA LYS A 29 -17.61 7.46 -2.77
C LYS A 29 -16.59 6.63 -1.98
N LYS A 30 -16.91 6.21 -0.77
CA LYS A 30 -16.04 5.34 0.06
C LYS A 30 -15.81 3.97 -0.59
N LYS A 31 -16.82 3.38 -1.23
CA LYS A 31 -16.70 2.10 -1.96
C LYS A 31 -15.86 2.25 -3.23
N ALA A 32 -15.96 3.36 -3.95
CA ALA A 32 -15.14 3.65 -5.13
C ALA A 32 -13.67 3.87 -4.75
N GLU A 33 -13.39 4.56 -3.66
CA GLU A 33 -12.04 4.78 -3.15
C GLU A 33 -11.36 3.48 -2.69
N MET A 34 -12.10 2.53 -2.13
CA MET A 34 -11.62 1.18 -1.78
C MET A 34 -11.40 0.28 -3.00
N ALA A 35 -11.97 0.61 -4.17
CA ALA A 35 -11.81 -0.15 -5.40
C ALA A 35 -10.60 0.30 -6.25
N GLN A 36 -10.00 1.44 -5.93
CA GLN A 36 -8.87 1.99 -6.68
C GLN A 36 -7.55 1.42 -6.16
N ASN A 37 -6.64 1.05 -7.10
CA ASN A 37 -5.30 0.62 -6.76
C ASN A 37 -4.52 1.73 -6.06
N LYS A 38 -3.79 1.39 -5.01
CA LYS A 38 -2.84 2.30 -4.40
C LYS A 38 -1.72 2.64 -5.41
N PRO A 39 -1.23 3.88 -5.47
CA PRO A 39 -0.10 4.23 -6.32
C PRO A 39 1.17 3.49 -5.84
N LEU A 40 2.07 3.17 -6.77
CA LEU A 40 3.38 2.61 -6.41
C LEU A 40 4.18 3.61 -5.55
N VAL A 41 4.16 4.88 -5.96
CA VAL A 41 4.91 5.99 -5.37
C VAL A 41 4.21 6.51 -4.12
N ASP A 42 5.01 6.85 -3.10
CA ASP A 42 4.59 7.43 -1.82
C ASP A 42 3.58 6.59 -1.01
N THR A 43 3.45 5.31 -1.36
CA THR A 43 2.73 4.33 -0.53
C THR A 43 3.73 3.61 0.37
N TYR A 44 3.38 3.48 1.66
CA TYR A 44 4.13 2.70 2.64
C TYR A 44 3.82 1.22 2.46
N TRP A 45 4.67 0.50 1.74
CA TRP A 45 4.51 -0.91 1.40
C TRP A 45 5.14 -1.81 2.47
N VAL A 46 4.31 -2.53 3.21
CA VAL A 46 4.71 -3.45 4.29
C VAL A 46 4.92 -4.84 3.72
N LEU A 47 6.11 -5.42 3.93
CA LEU A 47 6.44 -6.76 3.46
C LEU A 47 5.58 -7.81 4.16
N LYS A 48 4.96 -8.69 3.38
CA LYS A 48 4.12 -9.79 3.86
C LYS A 48 4.78 -11.15 3.65
N SER A 49 5.27 -11.41 2.44
CA SER A 49 5.88 -12.69 2.09
C SER A 49 7.04 -12.54 1.14
N VAL A 50 7.93 -13.52 1.16
CA VAL A 50 9.07 -13.70 0.26
C VAL A 50 8.97 -15.08 -0.36
N LYS A 51 8.92 -15.16 -1.70
CA LYS A 51 8.77 -16.42 -2.46
C LYS A 51 7.61 -17.29 -1.99
N GLY A 52 6.49 -16.64 -1.69
CA GLY A 52 5.26 -17.29 -1.23
C GLY A 52 5.24 -17.66 0.27
N GLU A 53 6.35 -17.53 0.99
CA GLU A 53 6.41 -17.80 2.43
C GLU A 53 6.18 -16.52 3.23
N ASP A 54 5.24 -16.55 4.16
CA ASP A 54 4.98 -15.44 5.08
C ASP A 54 6.18 -15.17 5.98
N ILE A 55 6.52 -13.88 6.14
CA ILE A 55 7.59 -13.50 7.07
C ILE A 55 7.11 -13.62 8.53
N PRO A 56 7.99 -14.04 9.46
CA PRO A 56 7.68 -14.03 10.87
C PRO A 56 7.49 -12.59 11.38
N LYS A 57 6.77 -12.46 12.50
CA LYS A 57 6.59 -11.17 13.16
C LYS A 57 7.94 -10.58 13.60
N CYS A 58 8.20 -9.34 13.21
CA CYS A 58 9.41 -8.58 13.54
C CYS A 58 9.11 -7.45 14.52
N ILE A 59 10.12 -7.01 15.30
CA ILE A 59 10.02 -5.85 16.19
C ILE A 59 9.76 -4.59 15.36
N ILE A 60 10.53 -4.43 14.27
CA ILE A 60 10.31 -3.38 13.27
C ILE A 60 9.74 -4.04 12.02
N THR A 61 8.62 -3.55 11.56
CA THR A 61 7.94 -4.10 10.38
C THR A 61 8.74 -3.79 9.11
N PRO A 62 9.20 -4.81 8.37
CA PRO A 62 9.90 -4.60 7.10
C PRO A 62 9.01 -3.91 6.09
N ASN A 63 9.56 -2.91 5.41
CA ASN A 63 8.78 -2.07 4.50
C ASN A 63 9.65 -1.43 3.42
N ILE A 64 9.01 -0.89 2.38
CA ILE A 64 9.62 -0.09 1.33
C ILE A 64 8.70 1.05 0.91
N VAL A 65 9.28 2.19 0.59
CA VAL A 65 8.60 3.35 -0.02
C VAL A 65 9.35 3.73 -1.29
N PHE A 66 8.64 3.83 -2.39
CA PHE A 66 9.14 4.36 -3.66
C PHE A 66 8.81 5.85 -3.73
N HIS A 67 9.81 6.70 -3.94
CA HIS A 67 9.65 8.15 -3.98
C HIS A 67 9.53 8.67 -5.41
N ALA A 68 8.91 9.83 -5.60
CA ALA A 68 8.71 10.44 -6.90
C ALA A 68 10.03 10.83 -7.63
N ASP A 69 11.13 10.96 -6.88
CA ASP A 69 12.46 11.26 -7.40
C ASP A 69 13.21 10.04 -7.97
N GLY A 70 12.57 8.88 -8.05
CA GLY A 70 13.20 7.65 -8.55
C GLY A 70 14.02 6.90 -7.51
N LYS A 71 13.94 7.29 -6.23
CA LYS A 71 14.60 6.59 -5.12
C LYS A 71 13.62 5.71 -4.36
N PHE A 72 14.14 4.70 -3.69
CA PHE A 72 13.41 3.97 -2.68
C PHE A 72 14.15 3.98 -1.35
N THR A 73 13.38 3.93 -0.28
CA THR A 73 13.87 3.75 1.10
C THR A 73 13.01 2.74 1.81
N GLY A 74 13.54 2.12 2.86
CA GLY A 74 12.76 1.18 3.64
C GLY A 74 13.49 0.67 4.87
N ASN A 75 12.86 -0.30 5.55
CA ASN A 75 13.41 -1.00 6.69
C ASN A 75 13.39 -2.51 6.42
N LEU A 76 14.51 -3.19 6.68
CA LEU A 76 14.66 -4.63 6.48
C LEU A 76 14.14 -5.47 7.67
N GLY A 77 13.63 -4.81 8.71
CA GLY A 77 13.28 -5.41 10.00
C GLY A 77 14.25 -5.05 11.13
N CYS A 78 15.42 -4.51 10.78
CA CYS A 78 16.44 -3.96 11.66
C CYS A 78 17.11 -2.75 11.04
N ASN A 79 17.67 -2.91 9.85
CA ASN A 79 18.43 -1.89 9.16
C ASN A 79 17.59 -1.13 8.14
N ILE A 80 17.87 0.17 8.00
CA ILE A 80 17.33 1.01 6.95
C ILE A 80 18.12 0.75 5.68
N PHE A 81 17.44 0.69 4.54
CA PHE A 81 18.06 0.53 3.23
C PHE A 81 17.56 1.56 2.23
N TYR A 82 18.30 1.75 1.16
CA TYR A 82 17.99 2.72 0.11
C TYR A 82 18.61 2.32 -1.23
N GLY A 83 18.10 2.93 -2.28
CA GLY A 83 18.57 2.73 -3.65
C GLY A 83 17.74 3.51 -4.65
N ASN A 84 17.95 3.22 -5.94
CA ASN A 84 17.24 3.82 -7.05
C ASN A 84 16.30 2.81 -7.71
N TYR A 85 15.22 3.29 -8.31
CA TYR A 85 14.34 2.46 -9.11
C TYR A 85 13.91 3.18 -10.39
N TYR A 86 13.61 2.38 -11.39
CA TYR A 86 13.06 2.83 -12.66
C TYR A 86 11.79 2.03 -12.90
N SER A 87 10.67 2.71 -13.09
CA SER A 87 9.37 2.06 -13.32
C SER A 87 8.69 2.59 -14.58
N GLY A 88 7.95 1.72 -15.25
CA GLY A 88 7.08 2.03 -16.38
C GLY A 88 5.88 1.10 -16.34
N LYS A 89 5.08 1.03 -17.40
CA LYS A 89 3.88 0.19 -17.47
C LYS A 89 4.14 -1.24 -16.94
N LYS A 90 3.93 -1.49 -15.64
CA LYS A 90 4.16 -2.78 -14.94
C LYS A 90 5.60 -3.30 -14.97
N LYS A 91 6.58 -2.54 -15.46
CA LYS A 91 8.00 -2.89 -15.40
C LYS A 91 8.67 -2.13 -14.26
N ILE A 92 9.61 -2.80 -13.58
CA ILE A 92 10.41 -2.19 -12.52
C ILE A 92 11.83 -2.74 -12.57
N ARG A 93 12.80 -1.86 -12.39
CA ARG A 93 14.21 -2.20 -12.12
C ARG A 93 14.61 -1.51 -10.84
N MET A 94 15.23 -2.23 -9.94
CA MET A 94 15.70 -1.71 -8.66
C MET A 94 17.21 -1.85 -8.57
N GLU A 95 17.87 -0.82 -8.07
CA GLU A 95 19.32 -0.77 -7.86
C GLU A 95 19.57 -0.47 -6.38
N PHE A 96 19.89 -1.50 -5.61
CA PHE A 96 20.23 -1.38 -4.20
C PHE A 96 21.59 -0.66 -4.05
N GLU A 97 21.63 0.41 -3.26
CA GLU A 97 22.85 1.19 -3.02
C GLU A 97 23.48 0.89 -1.67
N GLY A 98 22.66 0.66 -0.64
CA GLY A 98 23.20 0.39 0.68
C GLY A 98 22.17 0.22 1.78
N ALA A 99 22.69 -0.20 2.93
CA ALA A 99 21.94 -0.30 4.19
C ALA A 99 22.81 0.07 5.39
N THR A 100 22.17 0.47 6.49
CA THR A 100 22.87 0.59 7.79
C THR A 100 23.34 -0.79 8.27
N LYS A 101 24.27 -0.84 9.24
CA LYS A 101 24.88 -2.08 9.73
C LYS A 101 24.72 -2.22 11.24
N LYS A 102 23.46 -2.18 11.72
CA LYS A 102 23.12 -2.47 13.12
C LYS A 102 23.04 -3.98 13.33
N LEU A 103 23.41 -4.46 14.50
CA LEU A 103 23.20 -5.84 14.92
C LEU A 103 21.91 -5.91 15.74
N CYS A 104 20.97 -6.78 15.32
CA CYS A 104 19.74 -7.06 16.01
C CYS A 104 19.65 -8.57 16.34
N GLU A 105 18.89 -8.93 17.37
CA GLU A 105 18.78 -10.32 17.84
C GLU A 105 18.33 -11.30 16.72
N ASN A 106 17.40 -10.88 15.89
CA ASN A 106 16.88 -11.73 14.81
C ASN A 106 17.01 -11.03 13.44
N MET A 107 18.03 -11.37 12.72
CA MET A 107 18.29 -10.84 11.37
C MET A 107 17.82 -11.77 10.25
N LYS A 108 17.03 -12.81 10.55
CA LYS A 108 16.58 -13.78 9.53
C LYS A 108 15.76 -13.10 8.43
N VAL A 109 14.80 -12.26 8.80
CA VAL A 109 13.96 -11.54 7.84
C VAL A 109 14.76 -10.53 7.04
N GLU A 110 15.67 -9.80 7.70
CA GLU A 110 16.58 -8.87 7.03
C GLU A 110 17.42 -9.56 5.96
N LYS A 111 18.04 -10.70 6.28
CA LYS A 111 18.82 -11.48 5.32
C LYS A 111 17.98 -11.93 4.13
N LEU A 112 16.78 -12.44 4.37
CA LEU A 112 15.86 -12.86 3.32
C LEU A 112 15.46 -11.68 2.41
N PHE A 113 15.08 -10.55 3.00
CA PHE A 113 14.68 -9.37 2.26
C PHE A 113 15.86 -8.82 1.45
N LEU A 114 17.01 -8.64 2.08
CA LEU A 114 18.23 -8.13 1.44
C LEU A 114 18.67 -9.02 0.26
N GLN A 115 18.59 -10.34 0.43
CA GLN A 115 18.89 -11.28 -0.65
C GLN A 115 17.99 -11.06 -1.87
N GLN A 116 16.70 -10.74 -1.66
CA GLN A 116 15.79 -10.47 -2.78
C GLN A 116 16.02 -9.09 -3.41
N LEU A 117 16.48 -8.10 -2.65
CA LEU A 117 16.81 -6.77 -3.22
C LEU A 117 17.95 -6.83 -4.25
N HIS A 118 18.79 -7.86 -4.18
CA HIS A 118 19.82 -8.14 -5.20
C HIS A 118 19.29 -8.95 -6.40
N SER A 119 18.01 -9.37 -6.38
CA SER A 119 17.39 -10.06 -7.50
C SER A 119 17.03 -9.08 -8.62
N GLU A 120 17.07 -9.57 -9.86
CA GLU A 120 16.63 -8.77 -11.01
C GLU A 120 15.10 -8.73 -11.08
N PHE A 121 14.48 -7.77 -10.39
CA PHE A 121 13.07 -7.50 -10.59
C PHE A 121 12.82 -6.98 -12.01
N ARG A 122 11.77 -7.48 -12.64
CA ARG A 122 11.39 -7.11 -14.01
C ARG A 122 10.00 -6.49 -14.10
N GLN A 123 9.11 -6.89 -13.19
CA GLN A 123 7.71 -6.47 -13.22
C GLN A 123 7.20 -6.22 -11.82
N TYR A 124 6.19 -5.34 -11.75
CA TYR A 124 5.37 -5.20 -10.56
C TYR A 124 3.89 -5.24 -10.94
N GLU A 125 3.08 -5.64 -10.00
CA GLU A 125 1.63 -5.65 -10.09
C GLU A 125 1.04 -5.04 -8.83
N ILE A 126 0.01 -4.20 -9.00
CA ILE A 126 -0.75 -3.65 -7.88
C ILE A 126 -2.20 -4.02 -8.08
N ASP A 127 -2.77 -4.71 -7.10
CA ASP A 127 -4.20 -4.99 -6.98
C ASP A 127 -4.68 -4.41 -5.66
N LYS A 128 -5.44 -3.30 -5.74
CA LYS A 128 -5.92 -2.50 -4.60
C LYS A 128 -4.77 -2.05 -3.70
N ASP A 129 -4.61 -2.69 -2.57
CA ASP A 129 -3.61 -2.43 -1.54
C ASP A 129 -2.46 -3.45 -1.50
N VAL A 130 -2.38 -4.33 -2.50
CA VAL A 130 -1.34 -5.35 -2.62
C VAL A 130 -0.37 -4.99 -3.73
N LEU A 131 0.93 -4.92 -3.40
CA LEU A 131 2.03 -4.82 -4.37
C LEU A 131 2.76 -6.16 -4.45
N ILE A 132 2.96 -6.65 -5.66
CA ILE A 132 3.74 -7.85 -5.96
C ILE A 132 4.93 -7.44 -6.83
N LEU A 133 6.16 -7.76 -6.39
CA LEU A 133 7.37 -7.66 -7.21
C LEU A 133 7.69 -9.03 -7.78
N LYS A 134 7.97 -9.07 -9.08
CA LYS A 134 8.20 -10.29 -9.86
C LYS A 134 9.56 -10.24 -10.55
N ASP A 135 10.24 -11.37 -10.59
CA ASP A 135 11.39 -11.63 -11.47
C ASP A 135 10.95 -12.39 -12.73
N LYS A 136 11.92 -13.03 -13.40
CA LYS A 136 11.65 -13.86 -14.59
C LYS A 136 10.87 -15.15 -14.27
N ASP A 137 10.96 -15.64 -13.04
CA ASP A 137 10.38 -16.92 -12.59
C ASP A 137 9.02 -16.72 -11.88
N GLY A 138 8.63 -15.49 -11.57
CA GLY A 138 7.34 -15.15 -10.99
C GLY A 138 7.41 -14.25 -9.76
N GLU A 139 6.50 -14.46 -8.79
CA GLU A 139 6.42 -13.65 -7.57
C GLU A 139 7.63 -13.87 -6.67
N VAL A 140 8.30 -12.78 -6.32
CA VAL A 140 9.43 -12.77 -5.38
C VAL A 140 9.05 -12.19 -4.04
N MET A 141 8.37 -11.05 -4.04
CA MET A 141 7.96 -10.36 -2.82
C MET A 141 6.55 -9.83 -2.93
N ARG A 142 5.79 -9.96 -1.85
CA ARG A 142 4.43 -9.42 -1.69
C ARG A 142 4.39 -8.44 -0.54
N PHE A 143 3.74 -7.31 -0.78
CA PHE A 143 3.56 -6.23 0.19
C PHE A 143 2.10 -5.85 0.29
N PHE A 144 1.73 -5.24 1.42
CA PHE A 144 0.45 -4.56 1.61
C PHE A 144 0.68 -3.08 1.88
N ALA A 145 -0.24 -2.24 1.39
CA ALA A 145 -0.25 -0.84 1.76
C ALA A 145 -0.56 -0.71 3.26
N GLY A 146 0.32 -0.09 3.99
CA GLY A 146 0.21 0.16 5.42
C GLY A 146 0.19 1.64 5.75
N VAL A 147 0.10 1.95 7.04
CA VAL A 147 0.26 3.30 7.59
C VAL A 147 1.68 3.41 8.12
N LYS A 148 2.38 4.48 7.72
CA LYS A 148 3.71 4.76 8.25
C LYS A 148 3.57 5.07 9.75
N PRO A 149 4.32 4.39 10.64
CA PRO A 149 4.36 4.76 12.05
C PRO A 149 4.82 6.22 12.21
N GLU A 150 4.21 6.93 13.15
CA GLU A 150 4.60 8.30 13.55
C GLU A 150 5.92 8.29 14.30
#